data_c6a0aab3c3ce3ff038384d8b8294ebd0
#
_entry.id   c6a0aab3c3ce3ff038384d8b8294ebd0
#
_cell.length_a   1.000
_cell.length_b   1.000
_cell.length_c   1.000
_cell.angle_alpha   90.00
_cell.angle_beta   90.00
_cell.angle_gamma   90.00
#
_symmetry.space_group_name_H-M   'P 1'
#
loop_
_entity.id
_entity.type
_entity.pdbx_description
1 polymer ?
#
loop_
_entity_poly.entity_id
_entity_poly.type
_entity_poly.pdbx_seq_one_letter_code
_entity_poly.pdbx_strand_id
1 'polypeptide(L)'
;MTFLGYPPAEHLLGDLGMAAEITSETTARVRTRATPQIASADGGVRAGVLATLVDVVGGAIAARVLRPDWMATADLALEVVGPVPGPWVEARGSLLRRGRTTLVVEALVVGVDEDGNDLVVDGRAPDPVAWASMTFAVLPTQDASSGGRPSPELPTRWAFSGGGLDLPVLEALPVTVLDGPAGRLSIPARPYLHNSFGAVQGGVVALLAEAAGAEALGAAQGRDASDMVVTDLQIAYLALAKVGPIVSSARVLATGTDGRAGAVVELHDAGAGHRLTTVVNVTAVPAEHFDPTVV
;
A
#
# COMPACT_ATOMS: atom_id res chain seq x y z
N MET A 1 -9.10 -10.09 16.16
CA MET A 1 -10.53 -10.36 15.90
C MET A 1 -10.66 -10.76 14.44
N THR A 2 -11.05 -11.97 14.13
CA THR A 2 -11.13 -12.47 12.75
C THR A 2 -12.55 -12.34 12.23
N PHE A 3 -12.73 -11.65 11.09
CA PHE A 3 -14.01 -11.61 10.38
C PHE A 3 -14.02 -12.72 9.32
N LEU A 4 -14.90 -13.71 9.44
CA LEU A 4 -14.98 -14.85 8.53
C LEU A 4 -13.64 -15.62 8.36
N GLY A 5 -12.80 -15.65 9.42
CA GLY A 5 -11.48 -16.26 9.37
C GLY A 5 -10.37 -15.38 8.80
N TYR A 6 -10.65 -14.08 8.56
CA TYR A 6 -9.67 -13.10 8.11
C TYR A 6 -9.40 -12.02 9.18
N PRO A 7 -8.15 -11.55 9.37
CA PRO A 7 -6.95 -12.19 8.83
C PRO A 7 -6.64 -13.52 9.53
N PRO A 8 -5.85 -14.41 8.90
CA PRO A 8 -5.32 -15.59 9.59
C PRO A 8 -4.37 -15.17 10.72
N ALA A 9 -3.99 -16.10 11.61
CA ALA A 9 -3.12 -15.82 12.76
C ALA A 9 -1.75 -15.26 12.33
N GLU A 10 -1.19 -15.80 11.24
CA GLU A 10 0.02 -15.30 10.61
C GLU A 10 -0.40 -14.47 9.39
N HIS A 11 -0.13 -13.18 9.41
CA HIS A 11 -0.54 -12.25 8.36
C HIS A 11 0.33 -11.00 8.34
N LEU A 12 0.69 -10.53 7.14
CA LEU A 12 1.55 -9.35 6.97
C LEU A 12 1.05 -8.11 7.73
N LEU A 13 -0.25 -7.81 7.71
CA LEU A 13 -0.79 -6.67 8.46
C LEU A 13 -0.60 -6.83 9.98
N GLY A 14 -0.59 -8.08 10.48
CA GLY A 14 -0.27 -8.38 11.86
C GLY A 14 1.20 -8.09 12.18
N ASP A 15 2.10 -8.54 11.33
CA ASP A 15 3.54 -8.33 11.51
C ASP A 15 3.94 -6.86 11.30
N LEU A 16 3.21 -6.12 10.46
CA LEU A 16 3.31 -4.66 10.40
C LEU A 16 2.74 -3.97 11.66
N GLY A 17 1.98 -4.68 12.50
CA GLY A 17 1.42 -4.13 13.74
C GLY A 17 0.42 -3.02 13.52
N MET A 18 -0.34 -3.07 12.43
CA MET A 18 -1.29 -2.01 12.07
C MET A 18 -2.46 -1.94 13.05
N ALA A 19 -2.76 -0.74 13.51
CA ALA A 19 -3.92 -0.43 14.36
C ALA A 19 -4.82 0.59 13.67
N ALA A 20 -6.12 0.35 13.70
CA ALA A 20 -7.13 1.13 13.00
C ALA A 20 -8.19 1.65 13.97
N GLU A 21 -8.69 2.85 13.71
CA GLU A 21 -9.79 3.49 14.41
C GLU A 21 -10.73 4.19 13.44
N ILE A 22 -12.03 3.90 13.52
CA ILE A 22 -13.08 4.67 12.85
C ILE A 22 -13.40 5.86 13.76
N THR A 23 -13.07 7.08 13.31
CA THR A 23 -13.22 8.31 14.08
C THR A 23 -14.58 8.98 13.88
N SER A 24 -15.24 8.70 12.74
CA SER A 24 -16.62 9.11 12.45
C SER A 24 -17.27 8.21 11.42
N GLU A 25 -18.47 8.55 10.94
CA GLU A 25 -19.14 7.83 9.85
C GLU A 25 -18.35 7.88 8.53
N THR A 26 -17.51 8.88 8.35
CA THR A 26 -16.82 9.18 7.09
C THR A 26 -15.31 9.33 7.24
N THR A 27 -14.76 9.15 8.45
CA THR A 27 -13.33 9.29 8.72
C THR A 27 -12.80 8.11 9.52
N ALA A 28 -11.54 7.74 9.26
CA ALA A 28 -10.82 6.72 9.99
C ALA A 28 -9.32 7.06 10.03
N ARG A 29 -8.57 6.39 10.88
CA ARG A 29 -7.12 6.44 10.91
C ARG A 29 -6.54 5.04 11.07
N VAL A 30 -5.37 4.83 10.48
CA VAL A 30 -4.58 3.58 10.59
C VAL A 30 -3.15 3.97 10.85
N ARG A 31 -2.52 3.34 11.83
CA ARG A 31 -1.11 3.62 12.17
C ARG A 31 -0.29 2.35 12.31
N THR A 32 1.02 2.48 12.12
CA THR A 32 2.02 1.46 12.43
C THR A 32 3.31 2.12 12.94
N ARG A 33 4.19 1.33 13.56
CA ARG A 33 5.51 1.82 13.96
C ARG A 33 6.42 2.01 12.74
N ALA A 34 7.12 3.14 12.69
CA ALA A 34 8.20 3.37 11.74
C ALA A 34 9.45 2.62 12.23
N THR A 35 9.69 1.43 11.68
CA THR A 35 10.80 0.56 12.06
C THR A 35 11.81 0.41 10.92
N PRO A 36 13.07 0.04 11.20
CA PRO A 36 14.07 -0.19 10.15
C PRO A 36 13.63 -1.23 9.10
N GLN A 37 12.76 -2.19 9.48
CA GLN A 37 12.28 -3.24 8.59
C GLN A 37 11.36 -2.72 7.47
N ILE A 38 10.75 -1.55 7.65
CA ILE A 38 9.88 -0.91 6.65
C ILE A 38 10.48 0.36 6.06
N ALA A 39 11.76 0.63 6.36
CA ALA A 39 12.44 1.83 5.90
C ALA A 39 12.72 1.81 4.39
N SER A 40 12.65 2.97 3.76
CA SER A 40 13.14 3.26 2.42
C SER A 40 14.59 3.73 2.44
N ALA A 41 15.18 3.98 1.27
CA ALA A 41 16.58 4.36 1.12
C ALA A 41 16.94 5.72 1.79
N ASP A 42 15.97 6.64 1.89
CA ASP A 42 16.09 7.93 2.57
C ASP A 42 15.90 7.86 4.09
N GLY A 43 15.68 6.65 4.63
CA GLY A 43 15.36 6.43 6.05
C GLY A 43 13.89 6.70 6.43
N GLY A 44 13.06 7.12 5.47
CA GLY A 44 11.62 7.23 5.62
C GLY A 44 10.93 5.86 5.59
N VAL A 45 9.62 5.84 5.44
CA VAL A 45 8.80 4.62 5.28
C VAL A 45 8.58 4.35 3.79
N ARG A 46 8.77 3.09 3.36
CA ARG A 46 8.58 2.66 1.97
C ARG A 46 7.20 3.03 1.43
N ALA A 47 7.16 3.50 0.18
CA ALA A 47 5.90 3.89 -0.48
C ALA A 47 4.86 2.76 -0.50
N GLY A 48 5.27 1.50 -0.70
CA GLY A 48 4.35 0.36 -0.66
C GLY A 48 3.77 0.06 0.73
N VAL A 49 4.51 0.40 1.81
CA VAL A 49 3.96 0.34 3.18
C VAL A 49 2.97 1.47 3.40
N LEU A 50 3.28 2.69 2.95
CA LEU A 50 2.35 3.82 3.00
C LEU A 50 1.08 3.51 2.18
N ALA A 51 1.22 2.93 0.98
CA ALA A 51 0.09 2.46 0.16
C ALA A 51 -0.74 1.41 0.92
N THR A 52 -0.10 0.53 1.71
CA THR A 52 -0.83 -0.44 2.54
C THR A 52 -1.64 0.25 3.64
N LEU A 53 -1.07 1.24 4.32
CA LEU A 53 -1.78 2.01 5.35
C LEU A 53 -2.99 2.75 4.78
N VAL A 54 -2.82 3.42 3.63
CA VAL A 54 -3.90 4.18 3.01
C VAL A 54 -4.98 3.26 2.43
N ASP A 55 -4.63 2.08 1.87
CA ASP A 55 -5.60 1.09 1.41
C ASP A 55 -6.44 0.54 2.58
N VAL A 56 -5.82 0.28 3.74
CA VAL A 56 -6.53 -0.18 4.94
C VAL A 56 -7.44 0.90 5.50
N VAL A 57 -7.01 2.17 5.58
CA VAL A 57 -7.86 3.25 6.09
C VAL A 57 -9.02 3.55 5.15
N GLY A 58 -8.78 3.58 3.84
CA GLY A 58 -9.83 3.75 2.84
C GLY A 58 -10.82 2.60 2.84
N GLY A 59 -10.32 1.36 2.94
CA GLY A 59 -11.14 0.15 3.08
C GLY A 59 -12.02 0.15 4.33
N ALA A 60 -11.52 0.67 5.45
CA ALA A 60 -12.28 0.81 6.69
C ALA A 60 -13.48 1.77 6.52
N ILE A 61 -13.24 2.93 5.89
CA ILE A 61 -14.30 3.91 5.57
C ILE A 61 -15.29 3.31 4.59
N ALA A 62 -14.80 2.70 3.50
CA ALA A 62 -15.64 2.10 2.47
C ALA A 62 -16.53 0.99 3.04
N ALA A 63 -15.98 0.10 3.86
CA ALA A 63 -16.74 -0.97 4.52
C ALA A 63 -17.86 -0.43 5.40
N ARG A 64 -17.62 0.68 6.12
CA ARG A 64 -18.64 1.31 6.95
C ARG A 64 -19.74 1.97 6.12
N VAL A 65 -19.35 2.77 5.12
CA VAL A 65 -20.27 3.60 4.33
C VAL A 65 -21.12 2.77 3.36
N LEU A 66 -20.57 1.69 2.81
CA LEU A 66 -21.22 0.89 1.76
C LEU A 66 -22.07 -0.26 2.31
N ARG A 67 -21.92 -0.61 3.58
CA ARG A 67 -22.68 -1.71 4.16
C ARG A 67 -24.19 -1.66 3.80
N PRO A 68 -24.82 -2.77 3.42
CA PRO A 68 -24.32 -4.14 3.46
C PRO A 68 -23.48 -4.59 2.25
N ASP A 69 -23.25 -3.72 1.27
CA ASP A 69 -22.48 -4.03 0.08
C ASP A 69 -20.99 -4.22 0.41
N TRP A 70 -20.30 -4.96 -0.45
CA TRP A 70 -18.86 -5.11 -0.43
C TRP A 70 -18.19 -4.04 -1.29
N MET A 71 -16.88 -3.95 -1.16
CA MET A 71 -16.06 -3.07 -2.00
C MET A 71 -14.76 -3.76 -2.40
N ALA A 72 -14.18 -3.29 -3.51
CA ALA A 72 -12.82 -3.60 -3.90
C ALA A 72 -12.13 -2.31 -4.32
N THR A 73 -10.87 -2.13 -3.94
CA THR A 73 -10.05 -1.03 -4.43
C THR A 73 -9.86 -1.18 -5.93
N ALA A 74 -10.26 -0.18 -6.70
CA ALA A 74 -10.12 -0.13 -8.16
C ALA A 74 -8.91 0.71 -8.56
N ASP A 75 -8.61 1.76 -7.78
CA ASP A 75 -7.53 2.70 -8.06
C ASP A 75 -6.96 3.25 -6.75
N LEU A 76 -5.64 3.46 -6.72
CA LEU A 76 -4.93 4.10 -5.62
C LEU A 76 -3.81 4.97 -6.18
N ALA A 77 -3.87 6.25 -5.91
CA ALA A 77 -2.80 7.22 -6.15
C ALA A 77 -2.12 7.56 -4.82
N LEU A 78 -0.80 7.52 -4.78
CA LEU A 78 0.02 7.91 -3.64
C LEU A 78 1.14 8.83 -4.12
N GLU A 79 1.29 9.99 -3.48
CA GLU A 79 2.40 10.92 -3.64
C GLU A 79 3.12 11.07 -2.31
N VAL A 80 4.43 10.81 -2.28
CA VAL A 80 5.29 10.91 -1.10
C VAL A 80 6.21 12.11 -1.30
N VAL A 81 6.15 13.07 -0.39
CA VAL A 81 6.89 14.33 -0.48
C VAL A 81 8.03 14.45 0.54
N GLY A 82 8.06 13.58 1.54
CA GLY A 82 9.11 13.60 2.55
C GLY A 82 9.15 12.34 3.41
N PRO A 83 10.22 12.14 4.18
CA PRO A 83 10.32 11.05 5.13
C PRO A 83 9.34 11.26 6.30
N VAL A 84 8.84 10.17 6.85
CA VAL A 84 7.94 10.22 8.01
C VAL A 84 8.74 10.62 9.26
N PRO A 85 8.40 11.72 9.94
CA PRO A 85 9.04 12.08 11.19
C PRO A 85 8.51 11.22 12.35
N GLY A 86 9.39 10.87 13.29
CA GLY A 86 9.02 10.23 14.55
C GLY A 86 8.81 8.72 14.50
N PRO A 87 8.35 8.14 15.63
CA PRO A 87 8.35 6.68 15.82
C PRO A 87 7.13 5.97 15.21
N TRP A 88 6.09 6.70 14.82
CA TRP A 88 4.87 6.17 14.24
C TRP A 88 4.46 6.93 12.98
N VAL A 89 3.94 6.19 12.01
CA VAL A 89 3.28 6.72 10.82
C VAL A 89 1.78 6.45 10.91
N GLU A 90 0.98 7.47 10.60
CA GLU A 90 -0.48 7.41 10.63
C GLU A 90 -1.06 7.92 9.31
N ALA A 91 -1.91 7.09 8.69
CA ALA A 91 -2.76 7.51 7.58
C ALA A 91 -4.14 7.95 8.12
N ARG A 92 -4.56 9.17 7.77
CA ARG A 92 -5.86 9.77 8.14
C ARG A 92 -6.71 9.88 6.91
N GLY A 93 -7.75 9.04 6.84
CA GLY A 93 -8.66 8.98 5.72
C GLY A 93 -9.93 9.79 5.93
N SER A 94 -10.44 10.38 4.85
CA SER A 94 -11.74 11.02 4.79
C SER A 94 -12.49 10.69 3.51
N LEU A 95 -13.81 10.48 3.62
CA LEU A 95 -14.68 10.26 2.48
C LEU A 95 -14.83 11.55 1.67
N LEU A 96 -14.41 11.53 0.41
CA LEU A 96 -14.66 12.63 -0.52
C LEU A 96 -16.02 12.51 -1.20
N ARG A 97 -16.37 11.30 -1.65
CA ARG A 97 -17.61 11.09 -2.41
C ARG A 97 -18.11 9.66 -2.30
N ARG A 98 -19.42 9.51 -2.10
CA ARG A 98 -20.17 8.26 -2.35
C ARG A 98 -21.00 8.41 -3.61
N GLY A 99 -20.70 7.60 -4.63
CA GLY A 99 -21.53 7.42 -5.83
C GLY A 99 -22.37 6.15 -5.73
N ARG A 100 -23.05 5.81 -6.83
CA ARG A 100 -23.85 4.58 -6.92
C ARG A 100 -22.96 3.34 -7.11
N THR A 101 -21.90 3.46 -7.87
CA THR A 101 -21.01 2.35 -8.26
C THR A 101 -19.59 2.51 -7.72
N THR A 102 -19.25 3.70 -7.22
CA THR A 102 -17.92 4.02 -6.73
C THR A 102 -17.99 4.85 -5.46
N LEU A 103 -16.97 4.73 -4.64
CA LEU A 103 -16.71 5.55 -3.46
C LEU A 103 -15.28 6.05 -3.54
N VAL A 104 -15.06 7.34 -3.25
CA VAL A 104 -13.73 7.98 -3.30
C VAL A 104 -13.35 8.45 -1.90
N VAL A 105 -12.16 8.07 -1.47
CA VAL A 105 -11.55 8.44 -0.19
C VAL A 105 -10.22 9.13 -0.47
N GLU A 106 -9.91 10.17 0.27
CA GLU A 106 -8.55 10.70 0.37
C GLU A 106 -7.90 10.27 1.69
N ALA A 107 -6.58 10.25 1.73
CA ALA A 107 -5.83 10.07 2.96
C ALA A 107 -4.60 10.98 2.99
N LEU A 108 -4.30 11.52 4.18
CA LEU A 108 -3.06 12.21 4.49
C LEU A 108 -2.21 11.31 5.38
N VAL A 109 -0.91 11.27 5.14
CA VAL A 109 0.04 10.53 5.96
C VAL A 109 0.87 11.50 6.78
N VAL A 110 0.94 11.27 8.08
CA VAL A 110 1.65 12.11 9.04
C VAL A 110 2.51 11.26 9.99
N GLY A 111 3.54 11.86 10.57
CA GLY A 111 4.24 11.27 11.72
C GLY A 111 3.52 11.62 13.02
N VAL A 112 3.43 10.66 13.94
CA VAL A 112 2.82 10.84 15.25
C VAL A 112 3.69 10.25 16.37
N ASP A 113 3.43 10.68 17.61
CA ASP A 113 4.05 10.10 18.80
C ASP A 113 3.45 8.73 19.19
N GLU A 114 3.91 8.15 20.30
CA GLU A 114 3.41 6.84 20.78
C GLU A 114 1.93 6.88 21.16
N ASP A 115 1.43 8.03 21.61
CA ASP A 115 0.04 8.22 22.00
C ASP A 115 -0.87 8.54 20.81
N GLY A 116 -0.28 8.79 19.63
CA GLY A 116 -0.99 9.16 18.40
C GLY A 116 -1.31 10.65 18.30
N ASN A 117 -0.58 11.49 19.04
CA ASN A 117 -0.66 12.93 18.90
C ASN A 117 0.27 13.42 17.80
N ASP A 118 -0.07 14.53 17.18
CA ASP A 118 0.79 15.19 16.21
C ASP A 118 2.13 15.55 16.82
N LEU A 119 3.20 15.23 16.09
CA LEU A 119 4.53 15.68 16.46
C LEU A 119 4.60 17.19 16.23
N VAL A 120 4.69 17.94 17.30
CA VAL A 120 4.82 19.41 17.23
C VAL A 120 6.29 19.75 17.08
N VAL A 121 6.68 20.35 15.94
CA VAL A 121 8.03 20.89 15.70
C VAL A 121 7.90 22.41 15.62
N ASP A 122 8.67 23.13 16.42
CA ASP A 122 8.64 24.60 16.48
C ASP A 122 7.22 25.20 16.69
N GLY A 123 6.39 24.50 17.46
CA GLY A 123 5.03 24.94 17.77
C GLY A 123 4.00 24.75 16.64
N ARG A 124 4.34 24.01 15.58
CA ARG A 124 3.45 23.67 14.47
C ARG A 124 3.22 22.16 14.41
N ALA A 125 2.00 21.77 14.04
CA ALA A 125 1.73 20.40 13.64
C ALA A 125 2.58 20.08 12.38
N PRO A 126 3.06 18.81 12.21
CA PRO A 126 3.82 18.45 11.03
C PRO A 126 2.95 18.52 9.78
N ASP A 127 3.55 18.97 8.70
CA ASP A 127 2.91 18.86 7.39
C ASP A 127 2.79 17.37 7.00
N PRO A 128 1.73 17.00 6.23
CA PRO A 128 1.62 15.66 5.69
C PRO A 128 2.82 15.31 4.81
N VAL A 129 3.40 14.12 5.02
CA VAL A 129 4.54 13.62 4.23
C VAL A 129 4.10 12.83 2.99
N ALA A 130 2.82 12.47 2.93
CA ALA A 130 2.24 11.88 1.73
C ALA A 130 0.73 12.19 1.67
N TRP A 131 0.23 12.22 0.43
CA TRP A 131 -1.17 12.30 0.09
C TRP A 131 -1.57 11.10 -0.76
N ALA A 132 -2.80 10.61 -0.56
CA ALA A 132 -3.34 9.54 -1.36
C ALA A 132 -4.82 9.77 -1.69
N SER A 133 -5.23 9.26 -2.84
CA SER A 133 -6.63 9.13 -3.22
C SER A 133 -6.93 7.70 -3.65
N MET A 134 -8.07 7.19 -3.24
CA MET A 134 -8.49 5.81 -3.54
C MET A 134 -9.90 5.80 -4.08
N THR A 135 -10.12 5.00 -5.13
CA THR A 135 -11.45 4.71 -5.64
C THR A 135 -11.80 3.27 -5.34
N PHE A 136 -12.91 3.06 -4.66
CA PHE A 136 -13.48 1.74 -4.39
C PHE A 136 -14.66 1.48 -5.32
N ALA A 137 -14.67 0.32 -5.99
CA ALA A 137 -15.82 -0.20 -6.68
C ALA A 137 -16.80 -0.80 -5.68
N VAL A 138 -18.10 -0.45 -5.80
CA VAL A 138 -19.17 -1.04 -5.01
C VAL A 138 -19.51 -2.41 -5.58
N LEU A 139 -19.46 -3.44 -4.75
CA LEU A 139 -19.82 -4.81 -5.09
C LEU A 139 -21.15 -5.15 -4.39
N PRO A 140 -22.28 -5.15 -5.10
CA PRO A 140 -23.57 -5.42 -4.50
C PRO A 140 -23.60 -6.77 -3.77
N THR A 141 -24.27 -6.85 -2.63
CA THR A 141 -24.39 -8.07 -1.81
C THR A 141 -24.93 -9.28 -2.60
N GLN A 142 -25.74 -9.03 -3.63
CA GLN A 142 -26.31 -10.07 -4.50
C GLN A 142 -25.33 -10.58 -5.58
N ASP A 143 -24.17 -9.97 -5.70
CA ASP A 143 -23.18 -10.38 -6.70
C ASP A 143 -22.49 -11.69 -6.28
N ALA A 144 -22.19 -12.52 -7.29
CA ALA A 144 -21.51 -13.81 -7.07
C ALA A 144 -20.13 -13.64 -6.37
N SER A 145 -19.49 -12.47 -6.50
CA SER A 145 -18.23 -12.13 -5.84
C SER A 145 -18.35 -12.02 -4.33
N SER A 146 -19.52 -11.64 -3.79
CA SER A 146 -19.79 -11.53 -2.35
C SER A 146 -20.33 -12.83 -1.74
N GLY A 147 -20.67 -13.82 -2.58
CA GLY A 147 -21.30 -15.06 -2.16
C GLY A 147 -22.66 -14.85 -1.47
N GLY A 148 -23.35 -13.73 -1.76
CA GLY A 148 -24.65 -13.37 -1.18
C GLY A 148 -24.60 -12.97 0.30
N ARG A 149 -23.39 -12.76 0.87
CA ARG A 149 -23.23 -12.37 2.29
C ARG A 149 -23.02 -10.88 2.42
N PRO A 150 -23.61 -10.22 3.43
CA PRO A 150 -23.32 -8.82 3.70
C PRO A 150 -21.87 -8.64 4.15
N SER A 151 -21.30 -7.47 3.87
CA SER A 151 -20.00 -7.10 4.41
C SER A 151 -20.05 -7.06 5.95
N PRO A 152 -18.99 -7.49 6.64
CA PRO A 152 -18.96 -7.51 8.11
C PRO A 152 -19.05 -6.10 8.68
N GLU A 153 -19.61 -6.00 9.89
CA GLU A 153 -19.50 -4.77 10.68
C GLU A 153 -18.12 -4.69 11.31
N LEU A 154 -17.41 -3.61 11.02
CA LEU A 154 -16.12 -3.35 11.63
C LEU A 154 -16.31 -2.73 13.01
N PRO A 155 -15.55 -3.15 14.05
CA PRO A 155 -15.52 -2.45 15.32
C PRO A 155 -14.96 -1.04 15.14
N THR A 156 -15.24 -0.14 16.08
CA THR A 156 -14.70 1.22 16.05
C THR A 156 -13.17 1.24 16.15
N ARG A 157 -12.60 0.28 16.89
CA ARG A 157 -11.14 0.11 17.04
C ARG A 157 -10.75 -1.34 16.90
N TRP A 158 -9.69 -1.58 16.16
CA TRP A 158 -9.07 -2.90 16.07
C TRP A 158 -7.58 -2.78 15.79
N ALA A 159 -6.84 -3.82 16.11
CA ALA A 159 -5.46 -3.97 15.73
C ALA A 159 -5.26 -5.34 15.08
N PHE A 160 -4.43 -5.38 14.06
CA PHE A 160 -3.87 -6.62 13.56
C PHE A 160 -2.70 -6.98 14.48
N SER A 161 -2.75 -8.16 15.07
CA SER A 161 -1.69 -8.65 15.98
C SER A 161 -0.83 -9.69 15.27
N GLY A 162 0.47 -9.54 15.35
CA GLY A 162 1.49 -10.44 14.81
C GLY A 162 2.74 -10.41 15.66
N GLY A 163 3.77 -11.14 15.22
CA GLY A 163 5.07 -11.22 15.90
C GLY A 163 5.98 -10.02 15.64
N GLY A 164 5.64 -9.16 14.70
CA GLY A 164 6.52 -8.14 14.13
C GLY A 164 7.33 -8.67 12.94
N LEU A 165 8.06 -7.78 12.28
CA LEU A 165 8.98 -8.14 11.21
C LEU A 165 10.40 -8.31 11.76
N ASP A 166 10.96 -9.51 11.66
CA ASP A 166 12.36 -9.78 11.99
C ASP A 166 13.32 -9.35 10.87
N LEU A 167 12.83 -9.33 9.62
CA LEU A 167 13.58 -9.02 8.40
C LEU A 167 12.96 -7.79 7.69
N PRO A 168 13.72 -7.12 6.79
CA PRO A 168 13.15 -6.13 5.89
C PRO A 168 11.89 -6.64 5.19
N VAL A 169 10.88 -5.78 5.04
CA VAL A 169 9.55 -6.20 4.55
C VAL A 169 9.59 -6.91 3.20
N LEU A 170 10.48 -6.53 2.29
CA LEU A 170 10.62 -7.20 0.99
C LEU A 170 11.19 -8.62 1.11
N GLU A 171 12.00 -8.90 2.15
CA GLU A 171 12.49 -10.25 2.44
C GLU A 171 11.40 -11.08 3.13
N ALA A 172 10.60 -10.47 4.01
CA ALA A 172 9.44 -11.11 4.63
C ALA A 172 8.34 -11.50 3.61
N LEU A 173 8.26 -10.77 2.49
CA LEU A 173 7.32 -11.04 1.38
C LEU A 173 7.73 -12.23 0.48
N PRO A 174 8.74 -13.00 0.75
CA PRO A 174 9.58 -13.85 -0.08
C PRO A 174 9.61 -13.44 -1.57
N VAL A 175 10.03 -12.20 -1.79
CA VAL A 175 10.28 -11.71 -3.15
C VAL A 175 11.46 -12.45 -3.76
N THR A 176 11.28 -12.97 -4.97
CA THR A 176 12.36 -13.57 -5.77
C THR A 176 12.66 -12.67 -6.96
N VAL A 177 13.87 -12.17 -7.07
CA VAL A 177 14.33 -11.42 -8.25
C VAL A 177 14.63 -12.43 -9.37
N LEU A 178 13.90 -12.30 -10.49
CA LEU A 178 14.08 -13.12 -11.70
C LEU A 178 14.97 -12.42 -12.72
N ASP A 179 14.80 -11.09 -12.87
CA ASP A 179 15.56 -10.22 -13.77
C ASP A 179 15.37 -8.78 -13.28
N GLY A 180 16.33 -8.25 -12.50
CA GLY A 180 16.27 -6.93 -11.89
C GLY A 180 16.11 -5.81 -12.91
N PRO A 181 16.99 -5.67 -13.93
CA PRO A 181 16.87 -4.63 -14.96
C PRO A 181 15.52 -4.61 -15.70
N ALA A 182 14.85 -5.75 -15.84
CA ALA A 182 13.53 -5.84 -16.41
C ALA A 182 12.39 -5.67 -15.36
N GLY A 183 12.73 -5.41 -14.09
CA GLY A 183 11.77 -5.36 -12.97
C GLY A 183 10.97 -6.64 -12.84
N ARG A 184 11.56 -7.79 -13.20
CA ARG A 184 10.91 -9.10 -13.11
C ARG A 184 11.17 -9.71 -11.74
N LEU A 185 10.17 -9.58 -10.90
CA LEU A 185 10.13 -10.14 -9.55
C LEU A 185 8.97 -11.12 -9.46
N SER A 186 9.00 -11.99 -8.46
CA SER A 186 7.95 -12.96 -8.22
C SER A 186 7.66 -13.09 -6.72
N ILE A 187 6.36 -13.19 -6.37
CA ILE A 187 5.92 -13.58 -5.03
C ILE A 187 4.90 -14.72 -5.12
N PRO A 188 4.86 -15.65 -4.15
CA PRO A 188 3.81 -16.66 -4.10
C PRO A 188 2.48 -16.04 -3.65
N ALA A 189 1.35 -16.52 -4.15
CA ALA A 189 0.04 -16.27 -3.55
C ALA A 189 -0.16 -17.26 -2.38
N ARG A 190 -0.12 -16.77 -1.14
CA ARG A 190 -0.29 -17.57 0.08
C ARG A 190 -1.11 -16.83 1.12
N PRO A 191 -1.77 -17.53 2.07
CA PRO A 191 -2.68 -16.91 3.05
C PRO A 191 -2.09 -15.73 3.83
N TYR A 192 -0.80 -15.75 4.13
CA TYR A 192 -0.06 -14.67 4.78
C TYR A 192 -0.18 -13.32 4.05
N LEU A 193 -0.33 -13.35 2.72
CA LEU A 193 -0.39 -12.19 1.83
C LEU A 193 -1.80 -11.89 1.31
N HIS A 194 -2.82 -12.67 1.68
CA HIS A 194 -4.17 -12.54 1.14
C HIS A 194 -5.00 -11.46 1.83
N ASN A 195 -5.93 -10.91 1.09
CA ASN A 195 -7.05 -10.12 1.61
C ASN A 195 -8.25 -11.02 1.95
N SER A 196 -9.36 -10.41 2.41
CA SER A 196 -10.60 -11.14 2.76
C SER A 196 -11.28 -11.87 1.60
N PHE A 197 -10.89 -11.59 0.35
CA PHE A 197 -11.37 -12.28 -0.86
C PHE A 197 -10.48 -13.47 -1.26
N GLY A 198 -9.44 -13.79 -0.47
CA GLY A 198 -8.46 -14.82 -0.80
C GLY A 198 -7.56 -14.45 -1.99
N ALA A 199 -7.39 -13.19 -2.27
CA ALA A 199 -6.47 -12.66 -3.26
C ALA A 199 -5.29 -11.96 -2.58
N VAL A 200 -4.18 -11.81 -3.28
CA VAL A 200 -3.06 -11.00 -2.79
C VAL A 200 -3.55 -9.60 -2.49
N GLN A 201 -3.21 -9.10 -1.30
CA GLN A 201 -3.66 -7.82 -0.78
C GLN A 201 -3.11 -6.65 -1.60
N GLY A 202 -3.89 -5.55 -1.71
CA GLY A 202 -3.51 -4.37 -2.49
C GLY A 202 -2.18 -3.75 -2.05
N GLY A 203 -1.90 -3.70 -0.74
CA GLY A 203 -0.62 -3.22 -0.23
C GLY A 203 0.58 -4.12 -0.58
N VAL A 204 0.39 -5.44 -0.62
CA VAL A 204 1.43 -6.38 -1.10
C VAL A 204 1.72 -6.16 -2.58
N VAL A 205 0.67 -5.90 -3.37
CA VAL A 205 0.80 -5.53 -4.78
C VAL A 205 1.60 -4.23 -4.93
N ALA A 206 1.33 -3.22 -4.10
CA ALA A 206 2.07 -1.96 -4.09
C ALA A 206 3.55 -2.17 -3.72
N LEU A 207 3.85 -2.98 -2.70
CA LEU A 207 5.23 -3.34 -2.31
C LEU A 207 5.99 -4.05 -3.43
N LEU A 208 5.35 -4.99 -4.13
CA LEU A 208 5.95 -5.68 -5.27
C LEU A 208 6.21 -4.73 -6.44
N ALA A 209 5.27 -3.81 -6.72
CA ALA A 209 5.42 -2.83 -7.78
C ALA A 209 6.52 -1.80 -7.46
N GLU A 210 6.59 -1.33 -6.21
CA GLU A 210 7.68 -0.48 -5.71
C GLU A 210 9.03 -1.15 -5.93
N ALA A 211 9.20 -2.40 -5.47
CA ALA A 211 10.44 -3.14 -5.63
C ALA A 211 10.82 -3.34 -7.11
N ALA A 212 9.86 -3.73 -7.95
CA ALA A 212 10.07 -3.92 -9.39
C ALA A 212 10.45 -2.61 -10.10
N GLY A 213 9.79 -1.51 -9.73
CA GLY A 213 10.12 -0.18 -10.22
C GLY A 213 11.52 0.26 -9.80
N ALA A 214 11.88 0.10 -8.53
CA ALA A 214 13.21 0.45 -8.01
C ALA A 214 14.33 -0.35 -8.70
N GLU A 215 14.14 -1.66 -8.92
CA GLU A 215 15.10 -2.50 -9.67
C GLU A 215 15.33 -1.98 -11.09
N ALA A 216 14.24 -1.78 -11.85
CA ALA A 216 14.36 -1.35 -13.24
C ALA A 216 14.91 0.08 -13.38
N LEU A 217 14.45 1.01 -12.51
CA LEU A 217 14.86 2.41 -12.55
C LEU A 217 16.29 2.60 -12.02
N GLY A 218 16.69 1.84 -10.99
CA GLY A 218 18.06 1.79 -10.51
C GLY A 218 19.01 1.30 -11.62
N ALA A 219 18.71 0.15 -12.22
CA ALA A 219 19.50 -0.41 -13.32
C ALA A 219 19.63 0.56 -14.51
N ALA A 220 18.54 1.27 -14.87
CA ALA A 220 18.55 2.26 -15.96
C ALA A 220 19.46 3.47 -15.66
N GLN A 221 19.75 3.73 -14.39
CA GLN A 221 20.63 4.81 -13.93
C GLN A 221 22.02 4.31 -13.47
N GLY A 222 22.30 3.00 -13.61
CA GLY A 222 23.55 2.40 -13.13
C GLY A 222 23.70 2.40 -11.60
N ARG A 223 22.58 2.26 -10.87
CA ARG A 223 22.45 2.27 -9.41
C ARG A 223 21.85 0.98 -8.91
N ASP A 224 22.05 0.68 -7.63
CA ASP A 224 21.32 -0.38 -6.96
C ASP A 224 19.89 0.04 -6.63
N ALA A 225 18.96 -0.92 -6.61
CA ALA A 225 17.56 -0.68 -6.24
C ALA A 225 17.42 -0.12 -4.81
N SER A 226 18.36 -0.48 -3.91
CA SER A 226 18.42 0.02 -2.53
C SER A 226 18.76 1.51 -2.42
N ASP A 227 19.27 2.13 -3.49
CA ASP A 227 19.58 3.56 -3.53
C ASP A 227 18.43 4.40 -4.07
N MET A 228 17.32 3.76 -4.47
CA MET A 228 16.17 4.42 -5.07
C MET A 228 15.05 4.64 -4.04
N VAL A 229 14.49 5.84 -4.00
CA VAL A 229 13.28 6.19 -3.24
C VAL A 229 12.12 6.34 -4.21
N VAL A 230 11.08 5.52 -4.03
CA VAL A 230 9.85 5.67 -4.80
C VAL A 230 9.00 6.77 -4.18
N THR A 231 8.67 7.79 -4.99
CA THR A 231 7.92 8.98 -4.59
C THR A 231 6.47 8.93 -5.00
N ASP A 232 6.15 8.18 -6.07
CA ASP A 232 4.78 8.12 -6.59
C ASP A 232 4.41 6.69 -6.99
N LEU A 233 3.20 6.30 -6.63
CA LEU A 233 2.54 5.08 -7.10
C LEU A 233 1.14 5.42 -7.61
N GLN A 234 0.87 5.13 -8.89
CA GLN A 234 -0.47 5.22 -9.47
C GLN A 234 -0.91 3.81 -9.85
N ILE A 235 -1.77 3.21 -9.05
CA ILE A 235 -2.11 1.79 -9.11
C ILE A 235 -3.52 1.61 -9.66
N ALA A 236 -3.67 0.89 -10.78
CA ALA A 236 -4.94 0.42 -11.30
C ALA A 236 -5.09 -1.08 -11.00
N TYR A 237 -6.02 -1.45 -10.12
CA TYR A 237 -6.36 -2.84 -9.79
C TYR A 237 -7.41 -3.36 -10.78
N LEU A 238 -6.98 -4.21 -11.71
CA LEU A 238 -7.82 -4.69 -12.83
C LEU A 238 -8.52 -6.02 -12.51
N ALA A 239 -7.89 -6.86 -11.69
CA ALA A 239 -8.42 -8.15 -11.32
C ALA A 239 -7.78 -8.67 -10.02
N LEU A 240 -8.49 -9.57 -9.33
CA LEU A 240 -7.97 -10.25 -8.14
C LEU A 240 -6.88 -11.26 -8.52
N ALA A 241 -5.71 -11.15 -7.90
CA ALA A 241 -4.59 -12.08 -8.02
C ALA A 241 -4.72 -13.19 -6.96
N LYS A 242 -5.10 -14.42 -7.36
CA LYS A 242 -5.51 -15.48 -6.42
C LYS A 242 -4.69 -16.77 -6.50
N VAL A 243 -4.09 -17.07 -7.63
CA VAL A 243 -3.48 -18.39 -7.89
C VAL A 243 -1.98 -18.33 -7.66
N GLY A 244 -1.29 -17.32 -8.24
CA GLY A 244 0.15 -17.14 -8.13
C GLY A 244 1.00 -18.17 -8.91
N PRO A 245 2.31 -17.98 -8.96
CA PRO A 245 2.99 -16.80 -8.42
C PRO A 245 2.55 -15.51 -9.13
N ILE A 246 2.62 -14.38 -8.42
CA ILE A 246 2.41 -13.08 -9.03
C ILE A 246 3.77 -12.60 -9.52
N VAL A 247 3.84 -12.30 -10.80
CA VAL A 247 5.09 -11.93 -11.48
C VAL A 247 4.96 -10.49 -11.99
N SER A 248 5.93 -9.64 -11.65
CA SER A 248 6.04 -8.29 -12.18
C SER A 248 6.88 -8.24 -13.45
N SER A 249 6.70 -7.19 -14.23
CA SER A 249 7.64 -6.74 -15.26
C SER A 249 7.57 -5.21 -15.34
N ALA A 250 8.71 -4.55 -15.51
CA ALA A 250 8.78 -3.10 -15.60
C ALA A 250 9.27 -2.65 -16.97
N ARG A 251 8.69 -1.57 -17.45
CA ARG A 251 9.14 -0.86 -18.64
C ARG A 251 9.47 0.58 -18.26
N VAL A 252 10.75 0.92 -18.28
CA VAL A 252 11.23 2.27 -18.04
C VAL A 252 10.70 3.21 -19.13
N LEU A 253 10.14 4.35 -18.72
CA LEU A 253 9.60 5.36 -19.63
C LEU A 253 10.65 6.42 -19.96
N ALA A 254 11.24 7.01 -18.92
CA ALA A 254 12.23 8.06 -19.03
C ALA A 254 13.05 8.18 -17.75
N THR A 255 14.26 8.72 -17.91
CA THR A 255 15.11 9.20 -16.83
C THR A 255 15.35 10.69 -17.04
N GLY A 256 14.99 11.52 -16.05
CA GLY A 256 15.25 12.96 -16.07
C GLY A 256 16.71 13.27 -15.72
N THR A 257 17.14 14.48 -16.08
CA THR A 257 18.49 15.00 -15.75
C THR A 257 18.66 15.32 -14.26
N ASP A 258 17.54 15.45 -13.53
CA ASP A 258 17.47 15.65 -12.08
C ASP A 258 17.47 14.32 -11.29
N GLY A 259 17.65 13.18 -11.97
CA GLY A 259 17.62 11.85 -11.37
C GLY A 259 16.22 11.25 -11.22
N ARG A 260 15.14 12.02 -11.45
CA ARG A 260 13.77 11.48 -11.44
C ARG A 260 13.58 10.52 -12.62
N ALA A 261 13.02 9.36 -12.34
CA ALA A 261 12.76 8.34 -13.34
C ALA A 261 11.38 7.72 -13.16
N GLY A 262 10.77 7.33 -14.28
CA GLY A 262 9.45 6.71 -14.31
C GLY A 262 9.43 5.38 -15.03
N ALA A 263 8.62 4.46 -14.53
CA ALA A 263 8.37 3.16 -15.14
C ALA A 263 6.90 2.78 -15.07
N VAL A 264 6.45 1.95 -16.00
CA VAL A 264 5.19 1.21 -15.90
C VAL A 264 5.51 -0.21 -15.47
N VAL A 265 4.91 -0.64 -14.37
CA VAL A 265 5.03 -2.00 -13.84
C VAL A 265 3.71 -2.72 -14.07
N GLU A 266 3.75 -3.88 -14.70
CA GLU A 266 2.62 -4.78 -14.87
C GLU A 266 2.78 -5.97 -13.94
N LEU A 267 1.70 -6.39 -13.27
CA LEU A 267 1.66 -7.57 -12.44
C LEU A 267 0.70 -8.60 -13.03
N HIS A 268 1.19 -9.81 -13.19
CA HIS A 268 0.44 -10.92 -13.77
C HIS A 268 0.31 -12.08 -12.78
N ASP A 269 -0.88 -12.66 -12.69
CA ASP A 269 -1.10 -13.93 -12.00
C ASP A 269 -0.71 -15.08 -12.96
N ALA A 270 0.51 -15.59 -12.80
CA ALA A 270 1.07 -16.58 -13.70
C ALA A 270 0.31 -17.91 -13.67
N GLY A 271 -0.21 -18.30 -12.49
CA GLY A 271 -1.02 -19.52 -12.34
C GLY A 271 -2.42 -19.40 -12.91
N ALA A 272 -2.90 -18.18 -13.16
CA ALA A 272 -4.19 -17.90 -13.78
C ALA A 272 -4.07 -17.56 -15.27
N GLY A 273 -3.21 -18.25 -16.00
CA GLY A 273 -3.00 -18.06 -17.44
C GLY A 273 -2.30 -16.73 -17.77
N HIS A 274 -1.39 -16.27 -16.93
CA HIS A 274 -0.71 -14.97 -17.05
C HIS A 274 -1.67 -13.78 -17.12
N ARG A 275 -2.75 -13.84 -16.34
CA ARG A 275 -3.75 -12.79 -16.31
C ARG A 275 -3.14 -11.49 -15.76
N LEU A 276 -3.22 -10.39 -16.50
CA LEU A 276 -2.89 -9.07 -16.01
C LEU A 276 -3.85 -8.69 -14.86
N THR A 277 -3.30 -8.44 -13.70
CA THR A 277 -4.07 -8.13 -12.49
C THR A 277 -3.94 -6.68 -12.07
N THR A 278 -2.79 -6.06 -12.35
CA THR A 278 -2.51 -4.69 -11.90
C THR A 278 -1.54 -4.01 -12.86
N VAL A 279 -1.73 -2.70 -13.06
CA VAL A 279 -0.78 -1.81 -13.73
C VAL A 279 -0.44 -0.68 -12.78
N VAL A 280 0.85 -0.36 -12.65
CA VAL A 280 1.34 0.69 -11.75
C VAL A 280 2.28 1.61 -12.49
N ASN A 281 2.02 2.92 -12.45
CA ASN A 281 3.03 3.91 -12.76
C ASN A 281 3.85 4.17 -11.50
N VAL A 282 5.16 4.03 -11.60
CA VAL A 282 6.12 4.21 -10.51
C VAL A 282 7.04 5.36 -10.87
N THR A 283 7.18 6.34 -9.98
CA THR A 283 8.22 7.37 -10.07
C THR A 283 9.19 7.18 -8.91
N ALA A 284 10.48 7.27 -9.20
CA ALA A 284 11.52 7.19 -8.18
C ALA A 284 12.63 8.22 -8.44
N VAL A 285 13.35 8.54 -7.38
CA VAL A 285 14.56 9.37 -7.39
C VAL A 285 15.67 8.66 -6.61
N PRO A 286 16.96 8.93 -6.89
CA PRO A 286 18.05 8.53 -6.00
C PRO A 286 17.87 9.13 -4.60
N ALA A 287 18.21 8.39 -3.57
CA ALA A 287 18.02 8.81 -2.17
C ALA A 287 18.68 10.16 -1.86
N GLU A 288 19.87 10.43 -2.45
CA GLU A 288 20.56 11.71 -2.29
C GLU A 288 19.86 12.91 -2.93
N HIS A 289 18.86 12.67 -3.82
CA HIS A 289 18.06 13.70 -4.45
C HIS A 289 16.69 13.90 -3.77
N PHE A 290 16.38 13.05 -2.81
CA PHE A 290 15.14 13.17 -2.02
C PHE A 290 15.44 13.99 -0.75
N ASP A 291 15.51 15.32 -0.91
CA ASP A 291 15.81 16.24 0.18
C ASP A 291 14.52 16.63 0.92
N PRO A 292 14.36 16.22 2.20
CA PRO A 292 13.18 16.56 2.99
C PRO A 292 13.11 18.04 3.39
N THR A 293 14.16 18.83 3.11
CA THR A 293 14.22 20.26 3.48
C THR A 293 13.67 21.19 2.39
N VAL A 294 13.28 20.66 1.24
CA VAL A 294 12.79 21.42 0.05
C VAL A 294 11.25 21.50 0.03
N VAL A 295 10.57 21.35 1.15
CA VAL A 295 9.10 21.56 1.25
C VAL A 295 8.79 22.82 2.05
#